data_3cc86b7c26e1d2ad1d01c4c45d063cbf
#
_entry.id   3cc86b7c26e1d2ad1d01c4c45d063cbf
#
_cell.length_a   1.000
_cell.length_b   1.000
_cell.length_c   1.000
_cell.angle_alpha   90.00
_cell.angle_beta   90.00
_cell.angle_gamma   90.00
#
_symmetry.space_group_name_H-M   'P 1'
#
loop_
_entity.id
_entity.type
_entity.pdbx_description
1 polymer ?
#
loop_
_entity_poly.entity_id
_entity_poly.type
_entity_poly.pdbx_seq_one_letter_code
_entity_poly.pdbx_strand_id
1 'polypeptide(L)'
;MAAMLLLVATSTVTAKSKKVASTDDKIVVAYVCSWTSLRLPDPTLMTHINYAFGHVNKTFDGCEVQNEPFLRQVVALKQQNPELKVMLSVGGWTSGNFSEMAADARCRMSFAKDCGRIVKEYGLDGIDIDWEYPTSNEAGISSSPDDTKNFTLLMRDLRKVLGKQKLVTCATIADGLYIDFPKCIKYMDFVNIMAYDVANPPKHHTTLHRSAYSGRITIEEAVDAHIRNGVPPEKLTLGMPLYGRGNHSNKVLDKYMKTGFNDGRYIEQWDEVGQVPFLTDRQGKLVWGFDNPRSIAAKCQLILDRGLLGGMYWECTEDNAQLDLMNTVYLSLMKNKKATIPQRHVLVLAEKNDGFVMQGVEWLKGMGREMNFDVTTITSSDKYQKGLFDRYHLLVNLNADLSAMGETVRSDLESYIDEAKGSFFTMPVDIDAQAWPWYGTLTENLRTAPIEGSVLKAGDILFPQMWTNTDKHCRTIFYQWNEQLANSLTQQNAFDTMRNALRWLLHE
;
A
#
# COMPACT_ATOMS: atom_id res chain seq x y z
N MET A 1 -41.31 47.80 52.14
CA MET A 1 -40.22 46.82 51.99
C MET A 1 -40.44 46.05 50.72
N ALA A 2 -39.74 46.43 49.63
CA ALA A 2 -39.84 45.79 48.33
C ALA A 2 -38.66 44.81 48.18
N ALA A 3 -38.94 43.53 47.99
CA ALA A 3 -37.95 42.51 47.70
C ALA A 3 -37.68 42.46 46.21
N MET A 4 -36.46 42.72 45.83
CA MET A 4 -35.97 42.72 44.45
C MET A 4 -35.43 41.29 44.13
N LEU A 5 -36.15 40.53 43.26
CA LEU A 5 -35.67 39.26 42.76
C LEU A 5 -34.69 39.50 41.61
N LEU A 6 -33.42 39.12 41.81
CA LEU A 6 -32.41 39.04 40.75
C LEU A 6 -32.58 37.70 40.00
N LEU A 7 -33.00 37.74 38.75
CA LEU A 7 -32.89 36.59 37.84
C LEU A 7 -31.48 36.52 37.27
N VAL A 8 -30.72 35.53 37.71
CA VAL A 8 -29.44 35.19 37.09
C VAL A 8 -29.74 34.24 35.91
N ALA A 9 -29.61 34.75 34.71
CA ALA A 9 -29.69 33.93 33.48
C ALA A 9 -28.33 33.18 33.31
N THR A 10 -28.32 31.90 33.65
CA THR A 10 -27.19 31.01 33.30
C THR A 10 -27.31 30.59 31.84
N SER A 11 -26.51 31.22 30.97
CA SER A 11 -26.33 30.77 29.59
C SER A 11 -25.45 29.51 29.61
N THR A 12 -26.08 28.35 29.47
CA THR A 12 -25.38 27.09 29.19
C THR A 12 -24.85 27.13 27.75
N VAL A 13 -23.57 27.41 27.61
CA VAL A 13 -22.83 27.16 26.35
C VAL A 13 -22.72 25.64 26.19
N THR A 14 -23.62 25.05 25.43
CA THR A 14 -23.45 23.68 24.96
C THR A 14 -22.31 23.65 23.95
N ALA A 15 -21.12 23.27 24.41
CA ALA A 15 -20.04 22.87 23.52
C ALA A 15 -20.55 21.69 22.67
N LYS A 16 -20.79 21.91 21.38
CA LYS A 16 -20.97 20.81 20.43
C LYS A 16 -19.72 19.94 20.49
N SER A 17 -19.83 18.75 21.09
CA SER A 17 -18.79 17.74 20.99
C SER A 17 -18.55 17.50 19.50
N LYS A 18 -17.33 17.76 19.02
CA LYS A 18 -16.90 17.30 17.69
C LYS A 18 -17.10 15.79 17.67
N LYS A 19 -18.04 15.33 16.82
CA LYS A 19 -18.23 13.91 16.53
C LYS A 19 -16.88 13.43 16.00
N VAL A 20 -16.17 12.55 16.73
CA VAL A 20 -14.99 11.87 16.22
C VAL A 20 -15.47 11.11 14.97
N ALA A 21 -14.90 11.41 13.82
CA ALA A 21 -15.28 10.77 12.58
C ALA A 21 -15.06 9.24 12.76
N SER A 22 -16.11 8.46 12.51
CA SER A 22 -16.03 7.00 12.52
C SER A 22 -15.06 6.56 11.42
N THR A 23 -14.20 5.57 11.70
CA THR A 23 -13.36 4.94 10.68
C THR A 23 -14.19 4.18 9.63
N ASP A 24 -15.46 3.91 9.90
CA ASP A 24 -16.35 3.14 9.02
C ASP A 24 -16.64 3.82 7.68
N ASP A 25 -16.49 5.14 7.61
CA ASP A 25 -16.79 5.95 6.42
C ASP A 25 -15.54 6.34 5.60
N LYS A 26 -14.34 5.91 6.02
CA LYS A 26 -13.10 6.26 5.31
C LYS A 26 -12.95 5.46 4.03
N ILE A 27 -12.34 6.10 3.01
CA ILE A 27 -11.96 5.45 1.76
C ILE A 27 -10.45 5.31 1.66
N VAL A 28 -10.02 4.31 0.90
CA VAL A 28 -8.63 4.11 0.47
C VAL A 28 -8.61 4.02 -1.03
N VAL A 29 -7.91 4.96 -1.67
CA VAL A 29 -7.75 5.06 -3.12
C VAL A 29 -6.36 4.56 -3.48
N ALA A 30 -6.28 3.56 -4.34
CA ALA A 30 -5.04 2.96 -4.81
C ALA A 30 -4.81 3.27 -6.28
N TYR A 31 -3.63 3.80 -6.64
CA TYR A 31 -3.24 3.86 -8.05
C TYR A 31 -2.62 2.55 -8.48
N VAL A 32 -3.03 2.07 -9.67
CA VAL A 32 -2.53 0.84 -10.31
C VAL A 32 -2.01 1.18 -11.69
N CYS A 33 -0.70 1.04 -11.88
CA CYS A 33 -0.02 1.45 -13.11
C CYS A 33 -0.11 0.39 -14.21
N SER A 34 -0.33 0.85 -15.44
CA SER A 34 -0.44 0.00 -16.64
C SER A 34 0.90 -0.45 -17.24
N TRP A 35 2.03 0.06 -16.72
CA TRP A 35 3.39 -0.14 -17.27
C TRP A 35 4.40 -0.71 -16.26
N THR A 36 4.00 -0.91 -15.01
CA THR A 36 4.85 -1.51 -13.97
C THR A 36 4.77 -3.04 -14.00
N SER A 37 4.95 -3.71 -12.90
CA SER A 37 5.01 -5.17 -12.83
C SER A 37 3.73 -5.91 -13.27
N LEU A 38 2.65 -5.21 -13.58
CA LEU A 38 1.31 -5.75 -13.92
C LEU A 38 0.77 -6.74 -12.85
N ARG A 39 1.26 -6.61 -11.62
CA ARG A 39 0.75 -7.37 -10.47
C ARG A 39 -0.60 -6.79 -10.07
N LEU A 40 -1.60 -7.66 -9.98
CA LEU A 40 -2.90 -7.26 -9.44
C LEU A 40 -2.79 -7.02 -7.93
N PRO A 41 -3.30 -5.89 -7.41
CA PRO A 41 -3.32 -5.65 -5.97
C PRO A 41 -4.36 -6.54 -5.29
N ASP A 42 -4.20 -6.72 -3.97
CA ASP A 42 -5.25 -7.32 -3.14
C ASP A 42 -6.43 -6.34 -3.02
N PRO A 43 -7.60 -6.65 -3.61
CA PRO A 43 -8.73 -5.72 -3.64
C PRO A 43 -9.38 -5.48 -2.28
N THR A 44 -8.96 -6.20 -1.23
CA THR A 44 -9.51 -6.05 0.12
C THR A 44 -8.85 -4.93 0.91
N LEU A 45 -7.65 -4.49 0.47
CA LEU A 45 -6.88 -3.43 1.13
C LEU A 45 -7.30 -2.02 0.72
N MET A 46 -8.26 -1.88 -0.21
CA MET A 46 -8.68 -0.60 -0.74
C MET A 46 -10.18 -0.56 -1.06
N THR A 47 -10.74 0.63 -1.17
CA THR A 47 -12.13 0.85 -1.59
C THR A 47 -12.24 1.31 -3.02
N HIS A 48 -11.18 1.95 -3.54
CA HIS A 48 -11.14 2.52 -4.88
C HIS A 48 -9.82 2.19 -5.55
N ILE A 49 -9.85 1.92 -6.86
CA ILE A 49 -8.68 1.83 -7.72
C ILE A 49 -8.78 2.92 -8.77
N ASN A 50 -7.74 3.73 -8.92
CA ASN A 50 -7.49 4.59 -10.06
C ASN A 50 -6.51 3.88 -10.99
N TYR A 51 -7.01 3.37 -12.12
CA TYR A 51 -6.16 2.74 -13.12
C TYR A 51 -5.40 3.81 -13.90
N ALA A 52 -4.10 3.80 -13.83
CA ALA A 52 -3.21 4.77 -14.45
C ALA A 52 -2.52 4.14 -15.68
N PHE A 53 -2.74 4.64 -16.91
CA PHE A 53 -3.53 5.82 -17.25
C PHE A 53 -4.33 5.64 -18.54
N GLY A 54 -5.27 6.56 -18.73
CA GLY A 54 -5.70 6.99 -20.04
C GLY A 54 -5.03 8.31 -20.43
N HIS A 55 -5.04 8.68 -21.71
CA HIS A 55 -4.48 9.94 -22.19
C HIS A 55 -5.44 10.64 -23.13
N VAL A 56 -5.42 11.98 -23.15
CA VAL A 56 -6.10 12.74 -24.21
C VAL A 56 -5.46 12.40 -25.55
N ASN A 57 -6.28 12.00 -26.52
CA ASN A 57 -5.80 11.63 -27.84
C ASN A 57 -5.20 12.82 -28.63
N LYS A 58 -4.51 12.52 -29.73
CA LYS A 58 -3.84 13.53 -30.55
C LYS A 58 -4.78 14.49 -31.29
N THR A 59 -6.06 14.16 -31.38
CA THR A 59 -7.12 14.98 -32.00
C THR A 59 -7.87 15.82 -30.97
N PHE A 60 -7.50 15.73 -29.68
CA PHE A 60 -8.04 16.49 -28.56
C PHE A 60 -9.53 16.23 -28.26
N ASP A 61 -10.10 15.14 -28.73
CA ASP A 61 -11.54 14.92 -28.70
C ASP A 61 -11.94 13.55 -28.11
N GLY A 62 -10.97 12.74 -27.65
CA GLY A 62 -11.19 11.43 -27.09
C GLY A 62 -10.10 11.03 -26.09
N CYS A 63 -10.26 9.86 -25.50
CA CYS A 63 -9.35 9.27 -24.53
C CYS A 63 -8.82 7.92 -25.05
N GLU A 64 -7.51 7.75 -24.98
CA GLU A 64 -6.82 6.48 -25.27
C GLU A 64 -6.49 5.77 -23.97
N VAL A 65 -6.96 4.54 -23.79
CA VAL A 65 -6.69 3.72 -22.60
C VAL A 65 -5.39 2.93 -22.81
N GLN A 66 -4.46 3.04 -21.87
CA GLN A 66 -3.25 2.23 -21.90
C GLN A 66 -3.53 0.81 -21.38
N ASN A 67 -2.96 -0.20 -22.07
CA ASN A 67 -3.00 -1.61 -21.65
C ASN A 67 -4.42 -2.08 -21.28
N GLU A 68 -5.35 -1.98 -22.20
CA GLU A 68 -6.74 -2.41 -22.02
C GLU A 68 -6.90 -3.84 -21.47
N PRO A 69 -6.10 -4.85 -21.88
CA PRO A 69 -6.18 -6.18 -21.30
C PRO A 69 -5.94 -6.19 -19.79
N PHE A 70 -5.01 -5.38 -19.28
CA PHE A 70 -4.74 -5.28 -17.86
C PHE A 70 -5.86 -4.51 -17.12
N LEU A 71 -6.41 -3.45 -17.73
CA LEU A 71 -7.59 -2.77 -17.18
C LEU A 71 -8.75 -3.75 -16.95
N ARG A 72 -9.01 -4.66 -17.89
CA ARG A 72 -10.07 -5.68 -17.73
C ARG A 72 -9.78 -6.63 -16.56
N GLN A 73 -8.50 -6.98 -16.31
CA GLN A 73 -8.11 -7.78 -15.16
C GLN A 73 -8.33 -7.00 -13.85
N VAL A 74 -7.96 -5.71 -13.81
CA VAL A 74 -8.20 -4.86 -12.64
C VAL A 74 -9.69 -4.71 -12.34
N VAL A 75 -10.53 -4.52 -13.37
CA VAL A 75 -11.99 -4.47 -13.19
C VAL A 75 -12.55 -5.80 -12.68
N ALA A 76 -11.98 -6.93 -13.11
CA ALA A 76 -12.40 -8.25 -12.64
C ALA A 76 -12.16 -8.48 -11.12
N LEU A 77 -11.34 -7.67 -10.46
CA LEU A 77 -11.18 -7.68 -8.99
C LEU A 77 -12.48 -7.40 -8.25
N LYS A 78 -13.46 -6.76 -8.89
CA LYS A 78 -14.82 -6.60 -8.35
C LYS A 78 -15.53 -7.93 -8.08
N GLN A 79 -15.10 -9.03 -8.71
CA GLN A 79 -15.62 -10.38 -8.40
C GLN A 79 -15.17 -10.85 -7.01
N GLN A 80 -13.99 -10.39 -6.56
CA GLN A 80 -13.44 -10.69 -5.23
C GLN A 80 -13.92 -9.67 -4.18
N ASN A 81 -14.09 -8.40 -4.56
CA ASN A 81 -14.63 -7.35 -3.71
C ASN A 81 -15.73 -6.57 -4.47
N PRO A 82 -17.01 -6.93 -4.34
CA PRO A 82 -18.12 -6.27 -5.05
C PRO A 82 -18.30 -4.77 -4.72
N GLU A 83 -17.81 -4.32 -3.55
CA GLU A 83 -17.87 -2.92 -3.14
C GLU A 83 -16.74 -2.06 -3.76
N LEU A 84 -15.73 -2.70 -4.36
CA LEU A 84 -14.60 -2.01 -4.98
C LEU A 84 -15.06 -1.11 -6.12
N LYS A 85 -14.61 0.14 -6.11
CA LYS A 85 -14.79 1.07 -7.22
C LYS A 85 -13.53 1.10 -8.08
N VAL A 86 -13.67 0.97 -9.39
CA VAL A 86 -12.56 1.06 -10.34
C VAL A 86 -12.80 2.20 -11.30
N MET A 87 -11.88 3.15 -11.34
CA MET A 87 -11.94 4.33 -12.20
C MET A 87 -10.77 4.33 -13.18
N LEU A 88 -10.92 5.00 -14.31
CA LEU A 88 -9.80 5.35 -15.18
C LEU A 88 -9.27 6.72 -14.74
N SER A 89 -7.99 6.79 -14.37
CA SER A 89 -7.26 8.04 -14.24
C SER A 89 -6.72 8.46 -15.61
N VAL A 90 -7.00 9.69 -16.00
CA VAL A 90 -6.57 10.25 -17.30
C VAL A 90 -5.57 11.35 -17.02
N GLY A 91 -4.36 11.19 -17.55
CA GLY A 91 -3.28 12.14 -17.34
C GLY A 91 -1.98 11.51 -16.90
N GLY A 92 -1.42 12.05 -15.82
CA GLY A 92 -0.11 11.72 -15.27
C GLY A 92 1.00 12.63 -15.78
N TRP A 93 2.18 12.57 -15.15
CA TRP A 93 3.33 13.36 -15.49
C TRP A 93 3.72 13.21 -16.97
N THR A 94 3.97 14.32 -17.65
CA THR A 94 4.24 14.42 -19.10
C THR A 94 3.05 14.14 -20.03
N SER A 95 1.84 13.84 -19.52
CA SER A 95 0.66 13.62 -20.35
C SER A 95 0.09 14.96 -20.83
N GLY A 96 0.32 15.27 -22.10
CA GLY A 96 -0.10 16.51 -22.75
C GLY A 96 -1.53 16.49 -23.30
N ASN A 97 -1.80 17.45 -24.22
CA ASN A 97 -3.04 17.63 -24.97
C ASN A 97 -4.23 18.15 -24.13
N PHE A 98 -4.07 18.31 -22.84
CA PHE A 98 -5.17 18.80 -21.96
C PHE A 98 -5.54 20.26 -22.26
N SER A 99 -4.55 21.12 -22.45
CA SER A 99 -4.78 22.56 -22.68
C SER A 99 -5.60 22.77 -23.95
N GLU A 100 -5.24 22.10 -25.04
CA GLU A 100 -5.94 22.15 -26.32
C GLU A 100 -7.37 21.56 -26.21
N MET A 101 -7.49 20.36 -25.62
CA MET A 101 -8.76 19.69 -25.44
C MET A 101 -9.71 20.55 -24.56
N ALA A 102 -9.21 21.09 -23.46
CA ALA A 102 -10.04 21.83 -22.50
C ALA A 102 -10.42 23.23 -22.99
N ALA A 103 -9.66 23.84 -23.89
CA ALA A 103 -9.94 25.17 -24.45
C ALA A 103 -11.15 25.16 -25.41
N ASP A 104 -11.28 24.17 -26.26
CA ASP A 104 -12.39 24.08 -27.22
C ASP A 104 -13.61 23.37 -26.64
N ALA A 105 -14.78 23.99 -26.68
CA ALA A 105 -16.00 23.43 -26.09
C ALA A 105 -16.47 22.14 -26.78
N ARG A 106 -16.19 21.95 -28.07
CA ARG A 106 -16.56 20.74 -28.82
C ARG A 106 -15.62 19.61 -28.48
N CYS A 107 -14.30 19.87 -28.46
CA CYS A 107 -13.28 18.90 -28.05
C CYS A 107 -13.54 18.42 -26.63
N ARG A 108 -13.74 19.34 -25.69
CA ARG A 108 -14.03 19.03 -24.28
C ARG A 108 -15.30 18.18 -24.10
N MET A 109 -16.39 18.50 -24.83
CA MET A 109 -17.62 17.71 -24.78
C MET A 109 -17.46 16.35 -25.47
N SER A 110 -16.69 16.27 -26.57
CA SER A 110 -16.37 15.02 -27.25
C SER A 110 -15.57 14.10 -26.35
N PHE A 111 -14.49 14.62 -25.73
CA PHE A 111 -13.69 13.92 -24.73
C PHE A 111 -14.55 13.40 -23.56
N ALA A 112 -15.42 14.24 -23.00
CA ALA A 112 -16.31 13.82 -21.93
C ALA A 112 -17.25 12.69 -22.34
N LYS A 113 -17.80 12.72 -23.55
CA LYS A 113 -18.65 11.64 -24.10
C LYS A 113 -17.85 10.35 -24.32
N ASP A 114 -16.59 10.45 -24.77
CA ASP A 114 -15.73 9.29 -24.96
C ASP A 114 -15.34 8.67 -23.62
N CYS A 115 -15.05 9.47 -22.60
CA CYS A 115 -14.92 8.99 -21.23
C CYS A 115 -16.18 8.24 -20.75
N GLY A 116 -17.37 8.76 -21.06
CA GLY A 116 -18.65 8.07 -20.77
C GLY A 116 -18.81 6.75 -21.48
N ARG A 117 -18.37 6.65 -22.75
CA ARG A 117 -18.31 5.39 -23.52
C ARG A 117 -17.38 4.39 -22.83
N ILE A 118 -16.16 4.79 -22.49
CA ILE A 118 -15.14 3.98 -21.81
C ILE A 118 -15.67 3.46 -20.46
N VAL A 119 -16.25 4.34 -19.65
CA VAL A 119 -16.85 3.94 -18.35
C VAL A 119 -17.91 2.84 -18.54
N LYS A 120 -18.74 2.95 -19.57
CA LYS A 120 -19.77 1.94 -19.87
C LYS A 120 -19.16 0.66 -20.41
N GLU A 121 -18.22 0.75 -21.34
CA GLU A 121 -17.60 -0.38 -22.04
C GLU A 121 -16.82 -1.30 -21.09
N TYR A 122 -16.03 -0.70 -20.17
CA TYR A 122 -15.22 -1.44 -19.22
C TYR A 122 -15.92 -1.69 -17.87
N GLY A 123 -17.13 -1.19 -17.66
CA GLY A 123 -17.83 -1.34 -16.38
C GLY A 123 -17.19 -0.55 -15.23
N LEU A 124 -16.58 0.60 -15.55
CA LEU A 124 -15.93 1.47 -14.57
C LEU A 124 -16.93 2.23 -13.71
N ASP A 125 -16.46 2.72 -12.57
CA ASP A 125 -17.25 3.51 -11.62
C ASP A 125 -17.08 5.01 -11.80
N GLY A 126 -16.10 5.46 -12.60
CA GLY A 126 -15.87 6.89 -12.83
C GLY A 126 -14.60 7.21 -13.59
N ILE A 127 -14.29 8.49 -13.60
CA ILE A 127 -13.10 9.09 -14.20
C ILE A 127 -12.39 9.94 -13.14
N ASP A 128 -11.08 9.77 -13.05
CA ASP A 128 -10.16 10.63 -12.33
C ASP A 128 -9.38 11.48 -13.33
N ILE A 129 -9.15 12.75 -13.06
CA ILE A 129 -8.36 13.65 -13.91
C ILE A 129 -7.05 13.97 -13.19
N ASP A 130 -5.95 13.60 -13.82
CA ASP A 130 -4.60 13.83 -13.33
C ASP A 130 -3.83 14.73 -14.31
N TRP A 131 -4.30 15.98 -14.46
CA TRP A 131 -3.64 16.99 -15.30
C TRP A 131 -2.54 17.69 -14.52
N GLU A 132 -1.28 17.46 -14.90
CA GLU A 132 -0.09 17.95 -14.20
C GLU A 132 0.70 18.99 -15.01
N TYR A 133 0.36 20.32 -15.01
CA TYR A 133 -0.78 20.92 -14.31
C TYR A 133 -1.46 21.97 -15.18
N PRO A 134 -2.71 22.37 -14.95
CA PRO A 134 -3.32 23.51 -15.64
C PRO A 134 -2.44 24.75 -15.48
N THR A 135 -2.24 25.53 -16.53
CA THR A 135 -1.40 26.74 -16.58
C THR A 135 0.11 26.55 -16.36
N SER A 136 0.58 25.31 -16.19
CA SER A 136 2.00 25.00 -15.98
C SER A 136 2.55 24.13 -17.13
N ASN A 137 3.78 24.41 -17.53
CA ASN A 137 4.50 23.61 -18.53
C ASN A 137 5.68 22.82 -17.90
N GLU A 138 5.74 22.68 -16.59
CA GLU A 138 6.83 22.00 -15.88
C GLU A 138 7.02 20.54 -16.30
N ALA A 139 5.92 19.84 -16.63
CA ALA A 139 5.99 18.47 -17.14
C ALA A 139 6.34 18.38 -18.64
N GLY A 140 6.74 19.48 -19.29
CA GLY A 140 7.01 19.51 -20.72
C GLY A 140 5.76 19.47 -21.60
N ILE A 141 4.60 19.80 -21.05
CA ILE A 141 3.31 19.83 -21.73
C ILE A 141 2.93 21.26 -22.15
N SER A 142 1.98 21.37 -23.09
CA SER A 142 1.35 22.62 -23.44
C SER A 142 0.56 23.21 -22.27
N SER A 143 0.50 24.53 -22.17
CA SER A 143 -0.26 25.24 -21.14
C SER A 143 -0.80 26.57 -21.65
N SER A 144 -1.87 27.03 -21.03
CA SER A 144 -2.54 28.32 -21.32
C SER A 144 -2.92 29.03 -20.02
N PRO A 145 -2.89 30.37 -19.96
CA PRO A 145 -3.40 31.12 -18.80
C PRO A 145 -4.87 30.85 -18.48
N ASP A 146 -5.65 30.35 -19.45
CA ASP A 146 -7.07 30.02 -19.28
C ASP A 146 -7.29 28.60 -18.71
N ASP A 147 -6.26 27.78 -18.53
CA ASP A 147 -6.42 26.37 -18.17
C ASP A 147 -7.11 26.16 -16.83
N THR A 148 -6.89 27.01 -15.83
CA THR A 148 -7.64 26.94 -14.56
C THR A 148 -9.17 27.07 -14.77
N LYS A 149 -9.60 27.97 -15.65
CA LYS A 149 -11.00 28.13 -16.04
C LYS A 149 -11.47 26.94 -16.86
N ASN A 150 -10.65 26.49 -17.82
CA ASN A 150 -10.95 25.37 -18.70
C ASN A 150 -11.03 24.04 -17.94
N PHE A 151 -10.22 23.84 -16.90
CA PHE A 151 -10.34 22.72 -15.98
C PHE A 151 -11.73 22.68 -15.31
N THR A 152 -12.21 23.82 -14.80
CA THR A 152 -13.57 23.91 -14.24
C THR A 152 -14.65 23.52 -15.25
N LEU A 153 -14.49 23.93 -16.51
CA LEU A 153 -15.42 23.56 -17.59
C LEU A 153 -15.32 22.07 -17.94
N LEU A 154 -14.13 21.49 -17.92
CA LEU A 154 -13.90 20.05 -18.13
C LEU A 154 -14.63 19.23 -17.05
N MET A 155 -14.45 19.55 -15.77
CA MET A 155 -15.09 18.84 -14.66
C MET A 155 -16.62 18.95 -14.73
N ARG A 156 -17.16 20.12 -15.13
CA ARG A 156 -18.58 20.31 -15.39
C ARG A 156 -19.10 19.40 -16.52
N ASP A 157 -18.36 19.33 -17.62
CA ASP A 157 -18.79 18.57 -18.80
C ASP A 157 -18.69 17.06 -18.56
N LEU A 158 -17.67 16.59 -17.85
CA LEU A 158 -17.57 15.21 -17.34
C LEU A 158 -18.74 14.86 -16.42
N ARG A 159 -19.05 15.71 -15.44
CA ARG A 159 -20.18 15.51 -14.53
C ARG A 159 -21.51 15.46 -15.28
N LYS A 160 -21.68 16.32 -16.30
CA LYS A 160 -22.89 16.33 -17.14
C LYS A 160 -23.08 15.02 -17.89
N VAL A 161 -22.00 14.44 -18.42
CA VAL A 161 -22.05 13.20 -19.21
C VAL A 161 -22.18 11.97 -18.31
N LEU A 162 -21.38 11.90 -17.24
CA LEU A 162 -21.32 10.74 -16.34
C LEU A 162 -22.51 10.69 -15.35
N GLY A 163 -23.22 11.81 -15.17
CA GLY A 163 -24.34 11.88 -14.23
C GLY A 163 -23.88 11.80 -12.77
N LYS A 164 -24.83 11.55 -11.87
CA LYS A 164 -24.59 11.52 -10.41
C LYS A 164 -24.15 10.14 -9.89
N GLN A 165 -24.31 9.09 -10.71
CA GLN A 165 -24.04 7.71 -10.30
C GLN A 165 -22.59 7.29 -10.52
N LYS A 166 -21.84 8.04 -11.31
CA LYS A 166 -20.43 7.79 -11.60
C LYS A 166 -19.56 8.84 -10.93
N LEU A 167 -18.40 8.41 -10.46
CA LEU A 167 -17.45 9.27 -9.78
C LEU A 167 -16.71 10.17 -10.79
N VAL A 168 -16.47 11.40 -10.38
CA VAL A 168 -15.59 12.37 -11.04
C VAL A 168 -14.63 12.91 -9.99
N THR A 169 -13.35 12.64 -10.13
CA THR A 169 -12.31 13.01 -9.18
C THR A 169 -11.15 13.68 -9.87
N CYS A 170 -10.22 14.21 -9.13
CA CYS A 170 -8.93 14.64 -9.68
C CYS A 170 -7.79 14.43 -8.69
N ALA A 171 -6.58 14.30 -9.23
CA ALA A 171 -5.34 14.45 -8.48
C ALA A 171 -4.86 15.90 -8.58
N THR A 172 -4.16 16.38 -7.55
CA THR A 172 -3.74 17.79 -7.44
C THR A 172 -2.35 17.90 -6.86
N ILE A 173 -1.62 18.91 -7.30
CA ILE A 173 -0.34 19.30 -6.69
C ILE A 173 -0.51 19.57 -5.19
N ALA A 174 0.52 19.32 -4.41
CA ALA A 174 0.48 19.36 -2.93
C ALA A 174 -0.07 20.65 -2.31
N ASP A 175 0.11 21.80 -2.93
CA ASP A 175 -0.40 23.10 -2.44
C ASP A 175 -1.75 23.51 -3.02
N GLY A 176 -2.34 22.68 -3.90
CA GLY A 176 -3.64 22.95 -4.51
C GLY A 176 -3.66 24.14 -5.47
N LEU A 177 -2.49 24.53 -6.02
CA LEU A 177 -2.39 25.56 -7.05
C LEU A 177 -3.10 25.10 -8.34
N TYR A 178 -3.30 26.05 -9.25
CA TYR A 178 -3.83 25.85 -10.61
C TYR A 178 -5.31 25.48 -10.73
N ILE A 179 -6.02 25.20 -9.63
CA ILE A 179 -7.45 24.81 -9.62
C ILE A 179 -8.29 25.83 -8.81
N ASP A 180 -9.37 26.34 -9.42
CA ASP A 180 -10.38 27.17 -8.74
C ASP A 180 -11.40 26.25 -8.04
N PHE A 181 -11.03 25.70 -6.87
CA PHE A 181 -11.90 24.78 -6.14
C PHE A 181 -13.28 25.32 -5.81
N PRO A 182 -13.47 26.60 -5.38
CA PRO A 182 -14.80 27.15 -5.13
C PRO A 182 -15.75 27.03 -6.33
N LYS A 183 -15.21 27.08 -7.56
CA LYS A 183 -16.02 26.94 -8.77
C LYS A 183 -16.21 25.50 -9.23
N CYS A 184 -15.22 24.62 -9.02
CA CYS A 184 -15.24 23.27 -9.60
C CYS A 184 -15.63 22.15 -8.63
N ILE A 185 -15.43 22.31 -7.29
CA ILE A 185 -15.65 21.23 -6.31
C ILE A 185 -17.08 20.65 -6.31
N LYS A 186 -18.06 21.40 -6.74
CA LYS A 186 -19.45 20.93 -6.90
C LYS A 186 -19.64 19.90 -8.01
N TYR A 187 -18.69 19.79 -8.92
CA TYR A 187 -18.70 18.81 -10.01
C TYR A 187 -17.90 17.55 -9.67
N MET A 188 -17.13 17.56 -8.58
CA MET A 188 -16.26 16.49 -8.15
C MET A 188 -16.81 15.79 -6.90
N ASP A 189 -16.58 14.49 -6.80
CA ASP A 189 -16.92 13.72 -5.62
C ASP A 189 -15.82 13.89 -4.55
N PHE A 190 -14.55 13.79 -4.94
CA PHE A 190 -13.41 14.06 -4.07
C PHE A 190 -12.15 14.46 -4.85
N VAL A 191 -11.12 14.87 -4.11
CA VAL A 191 -9.85 15.38 -4.58
C VAL A 191 -8.72 14.57 -3.93
N ASN A 192 -7.82 14.04 -4.72
CA ASN A 192 -6.62 13.32 -4.30
C ASN A 192 -5.45 14.29 -4.18
N ILE A 193 -4.97 14.57 -2.99
CA ILE A 193 -3.79 15.45 -2.78
C ILE A 193 -2.53 14.64 -3.02
N MET A 194 -1.72 14.99 -4.01
CA MET A 194 -0.38 14.44 -4.20
C MET A 194 0.61 15.08 -3.22
N ALA A 195 0.54 14.70 -1.93
CA ALA A 195 1.33 15.25 -0.84
C ALA A 195 2.73 14.61 -0.75
N TYR A 196 3.36 14.44 -1.89
CA TYR A 196 4.68 13.85 -2.06
C TYR A 196 5.43 14.56 -3.20
N ASP A 197 6.69 14.17 -3.44
CA ASP A 197 7.55 14.76 -4.45
C ASP A 197 7.80 16.28 -4.28
N VAL A 198 7.62 16.78 -3.05
CA VAL A 198 7.77 18.20 -2.73
C VAL A 198 9.23 18.64 -2.58
N ALA A 199 10.16 17.69 -2.58
CA ALA A 199 11.62 17.93 -2.54
C ALA A 199 12.40 16.67 -2.95
N ASN A 200 13.72 16.87 -3.14
CA ASN A 200 14.71 15.80 -3.26
C ASN A 200 15.78 15.95 -2.16
N PRO A 201 16.59 14.91 -1.86
CA PRO A 201 17.69 15.03 -0.91
C PRO A 201 18.56 16.26 -1.19
N PRO A 202 19.02 16.97 -0.15
CA PRO A 202 19.02 16.61 1.25
C PRO A 202 17.72 16.95 2.04
N LYS A 203 16.62 17.15 1.35
CA LYS A 203 15.30 17.35 1.95
C LYS A 203 14.45 16.10 1.74
N HIS A 204 13.52 15.88 2.63
CA HIS A 204 12.54 14.80 2.54
C HIS A 204 11.35 15.20 1.66
N HIS A 205 10.84 14.27 0.85
CA HIS A 205 9.79 14.57 -0.11
C HIS A 205 8.36 14.50 0.44
N THR A 206 8.17 14.12 1.71
CA THR A 206 6.82 13.87 2.26
C THR A 206 6.78 13.91 3.81
N THR A 207 7.37 14.95 4.44
CA THR A 207 7.30 15.13 5.89
C THR A 207 5.89 15.47 6.35
N LEU A 208 5.46 14.90 7.49
CA LEU A 208 4.15 15.19 8.08
C LEU A 208 4.08 16.62 8.61
N HIS A 209 5.04 17.01 9.43
CA HIS A 209 5.14 18.35 10.03
C HIS A 209 6.41 19.08 9.59
N ARG A 210 6.45 20.39 9.83
CA ARG A 210 7.58 21.25 9.45
C ARG A 210 8.79 20.97 10.33
N SER A 211 9.84 20.43 9.72
CA SER A 211 11.13 20.11 10.35
C SER A 211 12.31 20.70 9.57
N ALA A 212 13.53 20.46 10.05
CA ALA A 212 14.75 20.84 9.35
C ALA A 212 14.91 20.10 8.01
N TYR A 213 14.29 18.94 7.85
CA TYR A 213 14.37 18.10 6.65
C TYR A 213 13.22 18.34 5.67
N SER A 214 12.22 19.16 6.00
CA SER A 214 11.06 19.39 5.13
C SER A 214 11.42 20.05 3.81
N GLY A 215 10.71 19.66 2.77
CA GLY A 215 10.69 20.31 1.46
C GLY A 215 9.94 21.65 1.46
N ARG A 216 9.47 22.07 0.27
CA ARG A 216 8.74 23.35 0.11
C ARG A 216 7.43 23.41 0.88
N ILE A 217 6.77 22.28 1.08
CA ILE A 217 5.51 22.13 1.79
C ILE A 217 5.50 20.82 2.57
N THR A 218 4.79 20.73 3.68
CA THR A 218 4.56 19.49 4.43
C THR A 218 3.17 18.94 4.14
N ILE A 219 2.91 17.72 4.56
CA ILE A 219 1.61 17.08 4.41
C ILE A 219 0.50 17.88 5.12
N GLU A 220 0.75 18.32 6.36
CA GLU A 220 -0.21 19.13 7.11
C GLU A 220 -0.50 20.46 6.40
N GLU A 221 0.53 21.13 5.93
CA GLU A 221 0.41 22.38 5.17
C GLU A 221 -0.33 22.17 3.83
N ALA A 222 -0.14 21.02 3.18
CA ALA A 222 -0.84 20.65 1.96
C ALA A 222 -2.35 20.49 2.20
N VAL A 223 -2.72 19.79 3.26
CA VAL A 223 -4.14 19.68 3.68
C VAL A 223 -4.72 21.04 4.00
N ASP A 224 -4.00 21.87 4.75
CA ASP A 224 -4.45 23.22 5.10
C ASP A 224 -4.63 24.13 3.87
N ALA A 225 -3.74 24.00 2.88
CA ALA A 225 -3.84 24.75 1.63
C ALA A 225 -5.12 24.41 0.87
N HIS A 226 -5.45 23.12 0.72
CA HIS A 226 -6.66 22.69 0.04
C HIS A 226 -7.93 23.14 0.78
N ILE A 227 -7.96 23.04 2.10
CA ILE A 227 -9.10 23.52 2.91
C ILE A 227 -9.27 25.04 2.77
N ARG A 228 -8.17 25.81 2.86
CA ARG A 228 -8.22 27.28 2.64
C ARG A 228 -8.66 27.64 1.23
N ASN A 229 -8.30 26.82 0.24
CA ASN A 229 -8.71 27.00 -1.15
C ASN A 229 -10.16 26.54 -1.43
N GLY A 230 -10.90 26.10 -0.41
CA GLY A 230 -12.35 25.84 -0.48
C GLY A 230 -12.73 24.38 -0.73
N VAL A 231 -11.81 23.42 -0.55
CA VAL A 231 -12.17 21.99 -0.57
C VAL A 231 -12.62 21.56 0.82
N PRO A 232 -13.84 21.03 0.99
CA PRO A 232 -14.28 20.48 2.27
C PRO A 232 -13.43 19.28 2.69
N PRO A 233 -13.04 19.13 3.98
CA PRO A 233 -12.24 18.01 4.46
C PRO A 233 -12.80 16.63 4.06
N GLU A 234 -14.13 16.48 4.11
CA GLU A 234 -14.83 15.25 3.73
C GLU A 234 -14.83 14.96 2.22
N LYS A 235 -14.17 15.80 1.42
CA LYS A 235 -13.88 15.57 0.00
C LYS A 235 -12.39 15.45 -0.31
N LEU A 236 -11.52 15.37 0.69
CA LEU A 236 -10.08 15.26 0.53
C LEU A 236 -9.59 13.85 0.85
N THR A 237 -8.78 13.28 -0.01
CA THR A 237 -7.94 12.13 0.30
C THR A 237 -6.47 12.56 0.37
N LEU A 238 -5.75 12.07 1.36
CA LEU A 238 -4.34 12.38 1.56
C LEU A 238 -3.48 11.39 0.80
N GLY A 239 -2.65 11.89 -0.12
CA GLY A 239 -1.69 11.10 -0.88
C GLY A 239 -0.46 10.72 -0.06
N MET A 240 -0.11 9.45 -0.13
CA MET A 240 1.04 8.83 0.50
C MET A 240 1.85 8.08 -0.56
N PRO A 241 3.17 8.30 -0.66
CA PRO A 241 3.99 7.54 -1.58
C PRO A 241 4.34 6.17 -0.99
N LEU A 242 4.29 5.11 -1.80
CA LEU A 242 4.83 3.80 -1.41
C LEU A 242 6.29 3.62 -1.87
N TYR A 243 6.90 4.67 -2.37
CA TYR A 243 8.28 4.73 -2.87
C TYR A 243 9.09 5.78 -2.10
N GLY A 244 10.41 5.76 -2.30
CA GLY A 244 11.30 6.78 -1.76
C GLY A 244 11.93 7.66 -2.84
N ARG A 245 12.51 8.81 -2.43
CA ARG A 245 13.27 9.75 -3.28
C ARG A 245 14.70 9.86 -2.81
N GLY A 246 15.65 9.72 -3.75
CA GLY A 246 17.09 9.84 -3.45
C GLY A 246 17.98 9.60 -4.64
N ASN A 247 19.27 9.38 -4.36
CA ASN A 247 20.30 9.14 -5.37
C ASN A 247 20.19 7.75 -6.03
N HIS A 248 19.19 6.96 -5.66
CA HIS A 248 18.92 5.61 -6.13
C HIS A 248 17.53 5.55 -6.74
N SER A 249 17.29 4.54 -7.61
CA SER A 249 16.01 4.39 -8.29
C SER A 249 14.85 4.17 -7.30
N ASN A 250 13.66 4.64 -7.65
CA ASN A 250 12.46 4.65 -6.82
C ASN A 250 12.00 3.25 -6.32
N LYS A 251 12.37 2.17 -7.00
CA LYS A 251 12.05 0.77 -6.62
C LYS A 251 12.91 0.23 -5.47
N VAL A 252 13.21 1.06 -4.48
CA VAL A 252 14.39 0.82 -3.65
C VAL A 252 14.07 0.38 -2.23
N LEU A 253 12.80 0.50 -1.75
CA LEU A 253 12.51 -0.03 -0.42
C LEU A 253 12.93 -1.51 -0.33
N ASP A 254 12.52 -2.33 -1.26
CA ASP A 254 12.95 -3.73 -1.32
C ASP A 254 14.44 -3.89 -1.59
N LYS A 255 14.97 -3.17 -2.59
CA LYS A 255 16.38 -3.27 -2.96
C LYS A 255 17.32 -2.70 -1.90
N TYR A 256 16.89 -1.71 -1.14
CA TYR A 256 17.63 -1.10 -0.04
C TYR A 256 17.60 -1.93 1.22
N MET A 257 16.44 -2.44 1.59
CA MET A 257 16.29 -3.44 2.64
C MET A 257 17.12 -4.68 2.32
N LYS A 258 17.28 -5.00 1.02
CA LYS A 258 18.04 -6.16 0.52
C LYS A 258 19.56 -5.99 0.52
N THR A 259 20.08 -4.78 0.30
CA THR A 259 21.52 -4.62 -0.01
C THR A 259 22.25 -3.55 0.79
N GLY A 260 21.58 -2.67 1.52
CA GLY A 260 22.22 -1.46 2.04
C GLY A 260 22.18 -1.26 3.54
N PHE A 261 21.19 -1.78 4.23
CA PHE A 261 21.08 -1.57 5.69
C PHE A 261 22.14 -2.31 6.49
N ASN A 262 22.60 -3.46 5.99
CA ASN A 262 23.55 -4.33 6.72
C ASN A 262 25.01 -4.09 6.35
N ASP A 263 25.31 -3.30 5.29
CA ASP A 263 26.70 -3.07 4.85
C ASP A 263 27.35 -1.81 5.44
N GLY A 264 26.60 -1.07 6.25
CA GLY A 264 27.09 0.13 6.95
C GLY A 264 27.39 1.33 6.05
N ARG A 265 26.96 1.30 4.79
CA ARG A 265 27.06 2.48 3.89
C ARG A 265 26.07 3.56 4.24
N TYR A 266 24.89 3.17 4.70
CA TYR A 266 23.79 4.06 5.04
C TYR A 266 23.31 3.79 6.44
N ILE A 267 22.80 4.84 7.09
CA ILE A 267 22.28 4.77 8.45
C ILE A 267 20.83 5.25 8.41
N GLU A 268 19.91 4.42 8.87
CA GLU A 268 18.53 4.83 9.03
C GLU A 268 18.41 5.81 10.19
N GLN A 269 17.69 6.88 9.95
CA GLN A 269 17.35 7.92 10.90
C GLN A 269 15.83 8.10 10.95
N TRP A 270 15.36 8.69 12.03
CA TRP A 270 13.98 9.10 12.20
C TRP A 270 13.90 10.58 12.53
N ASP A 271 13.14 11.35 11.78
CA ASP A 271 12.83 12.74 12.09
C ASP A 271 11.65 12.80 13.07
N GLU A 272 11.93 13.05 14.35
CA GLU A 272 10.90 13.09 15.40
C GLU A 272 9.90 14.22 15.21
N VAL A 273 10.26 15.29 14.52
CA VAL A 273 9.36 16.41 14.21
C VAL A 273 8.61 16.14 12.91
N GLY A 274 9.34 15.80 11.86
CA GLY A 274 8.76 15.51 10.53
C GLY A 274 7.98 14.20 10.47
N GLN A 275 8.13 13.32 11.48
CA GLN A 275 7.48 12.01 11.60
C GLN A 275 7.72 11.10 10.39
N VAL A 276 8.97 11.07 9.89
CA VAL A 276 9.36 10.28 8.73
C VAL A 276 10.74 9.65 8.90
N PRO A 277 10.98 8.45 8.33
CA PRO A 277 12.30 7.85 8.24
C PRO A 277 13.09 8.43 7.07
N PHE A 278 14.41 8.39 7.17
CA PHE A 278 15.31 8.71 6.06
C PHE A 278 16.65 8.00 6.23
N LEU A 279 17.40 7.88 5.13
CA LEU A 279 18.77 7.38 5.18
C LEU A 279 19.77 8.53 5.10
N THR A 280 20.83 8.41 5.89
CA THR A 280 22.01 9.25 5.77
C THR A 280 23.20 8.46 5.24
N ASP A 281 24.14 9.15 4.58
CA ASP A 281 25.49 8.63 4.39
C ASP A 281 26.28 8.65 5.72
N ARG A 282 27.56 8.19 5.67
CA ARG A 282 28.45 8.18 6.82
C ARG A 282 28.80 9.57 7.35
N GLN A 283 28.58 10.62 6.57
CA GLN A 283 28.78 12.02 6.94
C GLN A 283 27.50 12.65 7.53
N GLY A 284 26.42 11.87 7.68
CA GLY A 284 25.15 12.35 8.25
C GLY A 284 24.26 13.14 7.27
N LYS A 285 24.60 13.17 5.99
CA LYS A 285 23.80 13.86 4.98
C LYS A 285 22.64 12.98 4.55
N LEU A 286 21.40 13.52 4.56
CA LEU A 286 20.24 12.83 4.03
C LEU A 286 20.45 12.53 2.54
N VAL A 287 20.38 11.26 2.17
CA VAL A 287 20.56 10.76 0.80
C VAL A 287 19.33 10.10 0.23
N TRP A 288 18.39 9.72 1.08
CA TRP A 288 17.14 9.09 0.66
C TRP A 288 16.03 9.28 1.71
N GLY A 289 14.86 9.78 1.26
CA GLY A 289 13.64 9.93 2.05
C GLY A 289 12.58 8.92 1.58
N PHE A 290 11.88 8.30 2.51
CA PHE A 290 10.87 7.27 2.24
C PHE A 290 9.84 7.22 3.36
N ASP A 291 8.84 6.35 3.24
CA ASP A 291 7.89 6.04 4.29
C ASP A 291 8.08 4.60 4.82
N ASN A 292 7.76 4.40 6.08
CA ASN A 292 7.65 3.10 6.72
C ASN A 292 6.28 2.97 7.43
N PRO A 293 5.92 1.81 8.00
CA PRO A 293 4.65 1.66 8.70
C PRO A 293 4.40 2.71 9.80
N ARG A 294 5.43 3.13 10.54
CA ARG A 294 5.31 4.17 11.57
C ARG A 294 4.88 5.52 10.98
N SER A 295 5.52 5.96 9.91
CA SER A 295 5.18 7.25 9.25
C SER A 295 3.83 7.20 8.53
N ILE A 296 3.49 6.08 7.90
CA ILE A 296 2.16 5.88 7.29
C ILE A 296 1.06 5.91 8.35
N ALA A 297 1.25 5.26 9.50
CA ALA A 297 0.29 5.32 10.60
C ALA A 297 0.08 6.76 11.12
N ALA A 298 1.15 7.54 11.25
CA ALA A 298 1.06 8.96 11.64
C ALA A 298 0.29 9.81 10.61
N LYS A 299 0.49 9.56 9.31
CA LYS A 299 -0.27 10.21 8.22
C LYS A 299 -1.75 9.80 8.24
N CYS A 300 -2.04 8.54 8.49
CA CYS A 300 -3.41 8.07 8.67
C CYS A 300 -4.09 8.70 9.91
N GLN A 301 -3.35 8.90 10.99
CA GLN A 301 -3.89 9.60 12.16
C GLN A 301 -4.26 11.04 11.83
N LEU A 302 -3.46 11.78 11.03
CA LEU A 302 -3.83 13.11 10.54
C LEU A 302 -5.13 13.08 9.73
N ILE A 303 -5.35 12.06 8.88
CA ILE A 303 -6.61 11.88 8.13
C ILE A 303 -7.81 11.82 9.10
N LEU A 304 -7.68 11.05 10.19
CA LEU A 304 -8.73 10.92 11.19
C LEU A 304 -8.96 12.22 11.96
N ASP A 305 -7.88 12.85 12.44
CA ASP A 305 -7.94 14.08 13.24
C ASP A 305 -8.50 15.27 12.46
N ARG A 306 -8.21 15.36 11.17
CA ARG A 306 -8.67 16.43 10.28
C ARG A 306 -10.03 16.13 9.63
N GLY A 307 -10.61 14.96 9.87
CA GLY A 307 -11.88 14.55 9.30
C GLY A 307 -11.87 14.42 7.78
N LEU A 308 -10.69 14.07 7.18
CA LEU A 308 -10.58 13.89 5.74
C LEU A 308 -11.40 12.67 5.29
N LEU A 309 -11.76 12.62 4.01
CA LEU A 309 -12.49 11.50 3.41
C LEU A 309 -11.70 10.18 3.53
N GLY A 310 -10.38 10.21 3.34
CA GLY A 310 -9.57 9.01 3.40
C GLY A 310 -8.12 9.21 2.98
N GLY A 311 -7.47 8.11 2.65
CA GLY A 311 -6.10 8.07 2.12
C GLY A 311 -6.08 7.69 0.64
N MET A 312 -5.02 8.10 -0.04
CA MET A 312 -4.67 7.67 -1.38
C MET A 312 -3.22 7.26 -1.39
N TYR A 313 -2.81 6.32 -2.21
CA TYR A 313 -1.38 6.04 -2.40
C TYR A 313 -0.98 5.83 -3.86
N TRP A 314 0.20 6.33 -4.18
CA TRP A 314 0.94 6.10 -5.40
C TRP A 314 2.10 5.17 -5.09
N GLU A 315 2.30 4.01 -5.64
CA GLU A 315 1.34 3.18 -6.36
C GLU A 315 1.53 1.71 -5.87
N CYS A 316 0.57 0.85 -6.13
CA CYS A 316 0.46 -0.49 -5.54
C CYS A 316 1.70 -1.38 -5.68
N THR A 317 2.48 -1.24 -6.77
CA THR A 317 3.63 -2.11 -7.04
C THR A 317 4.94 -1.60 -6.42
N GLU A 318 4.91 -0.44 -5.77
CA GLU A 318 6.08 0.14 -5.09
C GLU A 318 6.18 -0.28 -3.61
N ASP A 319 5.12 -0.86 -3.03
CA ASP A 319 5.19 -1.48 -1.70
C ASP A 319 6.01 -2.77 -1.74
N ASN A 320 6.52 -3.19 -0.59
CA ASN A 320 7.24 -4.45 -0.47
C ASN A 320 6.32 -5.67 -0.71
N ALA A 321 6.92 -6.86 -0.83
CA ALA A 321 6.18 -8.09 -1.09
C ALA A 321 5.18 -8.45 0.02
N GLN A 322 5.41 -7.98 1.25
CA GLN A 322 4.55 -8.18 2.42
C GLN A 322 3.44 -7.14 2.51
N LEU A 323 3.40 -6.15 1.61
CA LEU A 323 2.42 -5.07 1.58
C LEU A 323 2.35 -4.27 2.89
N ASP A 324 3.50 -4.03 3.52
CA ASP A 324 3.58 -3.42 4.86
C ASP A 324 2.93 -2.04 4.92
N LEU A 325 3.13 -1.21 3.89
CA LEU A 325 2.57 0.14 3.86
C LEU A 325 1.07 0.09 3.56
N MET A 326 0.64 -0.70 2.58
CA MET A 326 -0.77 -0.87 2.22
C MET A 326 -1.56 -1.49 3.38
N ASN A 327 -1.02 -2.50 4.06
CA ASN A 327 -1.62 -3.08 5.27
C ASN A 327 -1.74 -2.03 6.39
N THR A 328 -0.73 -1.17 6.56
CA THR A 328 -0.78 -0.10 7.57
C THR A 328 -1.90 0.89 7.27
N VAL A 329 -2.07 1.30 6.01
CA VAL A 329 -3.20 2.16 5.60
C VAL A 329 -4.54 1.49 5.89
N TYR A 330 -4.68 0.21 5.51
CA TYR A 330 -5.89 -0.56 5.77
C TYR A 330 -6.21 -0.66 7.27
N LEU A 331 -5.26 -1.07 8.09
CA LEU A 331 -5.46 -1.21 9.53
C LEU A 331 -5.81 0.12 10.21
N SER A 332 -5.27 1.23 9.70
CA SER A 332 -5.52 2.55 10.25
C SER A 332 -6.87 3.15 9.84
N LEU A 333 -7.31 2.93 8.60
CA LEU A 333 -8.47 3.61 8.03
C LEU A 333 -9.68 2.70 7.80
N MET A 334 -9.46 1.38 7.62
CA MET A 334 -10.52 0.43 7.26
C MET A 334 -10.75 -0.68 8.30
N LYS A 335 -10.01 -0.68 9.41
CA LYS A 335 -10.04 -1.75 10.43
C LYS A 335 -11.45 -2.14 10.89
N ASN A 336 -12.37 -1.19 10.97
CA ASN A 336 -13.74 -1.44 11.42
C ASN A 336 -14.70 -1.82 10.26
N LYS A 337 -14.26 -1.69 8.99
CA LYS A 337 -15.01 -2.29 7.89
C LYS A 337 -14.86 -3.79 8.04
N LYS A 338 -15.97 -4.51 8.19
CA LYS A 338 -15.97 -5.97 8.23
C LYS A 338 -15.36 -6.46 6.91
N ALA A 339 -14.04 -6.66 6.89
CA ALA A 339 -13.41 -7.40 5.83
C ALA A 339 -13.94 -8.83 5.91
N THR A 340 -14.71 -9.23 4.92
CA THR A 340 -15.18 -10.61 4.80
C THR A 340 -14.06 -11.53 4.32
N ILE A 341 -12.92 -10.95 3.90
CA ILE A 341 -11.77 -11.64 3.34
C ILE A 341 -10.54 -11.28 4.18
N PRO A 342 -9.74 -12.26 4.60
CA PRO A 342 -8.48 -12.03 5.30
C PRO A 342 -7.51 -11.20 4.45
N GLN A 343 -6.75 -10.31 5.10
CA GLN A 343 -5.79 -9.44 4.41
C GLN A 343 -4.58 -10.18 3.86
N ARG A 344 -4.16 -11.22 4.58
CA ARG A 344 -2.95 -11.97 4.27
C ARG A 344 -3.33 -13.41 3.96
N HIS A 345 -2.52 -14.03 3.10
CA HIS A 345 -2.73 -15.40 2.69
C HIS A 345 -1.50 -16.24 3.07
N VAL A 346 -1.71 -17.32 3.76
CA VAL A 346 -0.68 -18.29 4.16
C VAL A 346 -0.92 -19.59 3.40
N LEU A 347 0.09 -20.07 2.70
CA LEU A 347 0.06 -21.37 2.03
C LEU A 347 0.85 -22.39 2.82
N VAL A 348 0.20 -23.48 3.18
CA VAL A 348 0.85 -24.66 3.79
C VAL A 348 1.20 -25.67 2.71
N LEU A 349 2.46 -26.03 2.65
CA LEU A 349 2.99 -27.12 1.81
C LEU A 349 3.11 -28.39 2.64
N ALA A 350 2.55 -29.48 2.16
CA ALA A 350 2.58 -30.76 2.85
C ALA A 350 2.70 -31.91 1.85
N GLU A 351 3.30 -33.02 2.27
CA GLU A 351 3.32 -34.25 1.45
C GLU A 351 1.92 -34.83 1.34
N LYS A 352 1.23 -34.91 2.48
CA LYS A 352 -0.15 -35.40 2.59
C LYS A 352 -0.86 -34.74 3.76
N ASN A 353 -2.17 -34.76 3.73
CA ASN A 353 -3.00 -34.20 4.79
C ASN A 353 -3.19 -35.22 5.94
N ASP A 354 -2.15 -35.46 6.72
CA ASP A 354 -2.16 -36.37 7.88
C ASP A 354 -2.52 -35.63 9.19
N GLY A 355 -2.55 -36.38 10.30
CA GLY A 355 -2.94 -35.83 11.60
C GLY A 355 -2.03 -34.73 12.11
N PHE A 356 -0.74 -34.76 11.82
CA PHE A 356 0.24 -33.72 12.17
C PHE A 356 -0.03 -32.44 11.37
N VAL A 357 -0.17 -32.55 10.04
CA VAL A 357 -0.47 -31.42 9.16
C VAL A 357 -1.81 -30.80 9.51
N MET A 358 -2.84 -31.63 9.76
CA MET A 358 -4.15 -31.12 10.16
C MET A 358 -4.11 -30.31 11.46
N GLN A 359 -3.36 -30.75 12.47
CA GLN A 359 -3.16 -30.01 13.71
C GLN A 359 -2.43 -28.68 13.47
N GLY A 360 -1.37 -28.69 12.68
CA GLY A 360 -0.63 -27.47 12.30
C GLY A 360 -1.49 -26.47 11.55
N VAL A 361 -2.28 -26.93 10.58
CA VAL A 361 -3.21 -26.10 9.81
C VAL A 361 -4.31 -25.50 10.71
N GLU A 362 -4.91 -26.29 11.61
CA GLU A 362 -5.93 -25.77 12.52
C GLU A 362 -5.35 -24.75 13.50
N TRP A 363 -4.13 -24.95 13.97
CA TRP A 363 -3.43 -23.96 14.78
C TRP A 363 -3.18 -22.68 13.99
N LEU A 364 -2.67 -22.76 12.75
CA LEU A 364 -2.46 -21.61 11.86
C LEU A 364 -3.76 -20.87 11.57
N LYS A 365 -4.87 -21.58 11.32
CA LYS A 365 -6.20 -20.95 11.17
C LYS A 365 -6.65 -20.23 12.45
N GLY A 366 -6.32 -20.78 13.62
CA GLY A 366 -6.51 -20.10 14.90
C GLY A 366 -5.76 -18.78 14.98
N MET A 367 -4.47 -18.78 14.62
CA MET A 367 -3.66 -17.57 14.53
C MET A 367 -4.15 -16.62 13.45
N GLY A 368 -4.64 -17.13 12.32
CA GLY A 368 -5.21 -16.33 11.25
C GLY A 368 -6.41 -15.50 11.70
N ARG A 369 -7.24 -16.02 12.61
CA ARG A 369 -8.32 -15.25 13.24
C ARG A 369 -7.83 -14.14 14.15
N GLU A 370 -6.68 -14.33 14.81
CA GLU A 370 -6.04 -13.35 15.69
C GLU A 370 -5.27 -12.29 14.87
N MET A 371 -4.54 -12.73 13.85
CA MET A 371 -3.57 -11.94 13.08
C MET A 371 -4.06 -11.58 11.67
N ASN A 372 -5.33 -11.82 11.38
CA ASN A 372 -6.01 -11.47 10.14
C ASN A 372 -5.36 -12.03 8.86
N PHE A 373 -5.20 -13.35 8.80
CA PHE A 373 -4.82 -14.08 7.60
C PHE A 373 -5.66 -15.34 7.42
N ASP A 374 -5.78 -15.82 6.18
CA ASP A 374 -6.34 -17.13 5.87
C ASP A 374 -5.24 -18.17 5.63
N VAL A 375 -5.63 -19.43 5.62
CA VAL A 375 -4.72 -20.56 5.43
C VAL A 375 -5.28 -21.48 4.35
N THR A 376 -4.49 -21.67 3.31
CA THR A 376 -4.71 -22.66 2.26
C THR A 376 -3.66 -23.77 2.40
N THR A 377 -4.02 -25.02 2.12
CA THR A 377 -3.09 -26.13 2.12
C THR A 377 -3.05 -26.74 0.73
N ILE A 378 -1.84 -27.04 0.24
CA ILE A 378 -1.63 -27.93 -0.92
C ILE A 378 -0.77 -29.11 -0.52
N THR A 379 -1.02 -30.25 -1.14
CA THR A 379 -0.27 -31.48 -0.94
C THR A 379 0.42 -31.91 -2.22
N SER A 380 1.32 -32.88 -2.15
CA SER A 380 2.02 -33.42 -3.32
C SER A 380 1.06 -34.05 -4.35
N SER A 381 -0.15 -34.42 -3.94
CA SER A 381 -1.18 -34.94 -4.85
C SER A 381 -1.96 -33.86 -5.60
N ASP A 382 -1.84 -32.59 -5.20
CA ASP A 382 -2.56 -31.49 -5.81
C ASP A 382 -1.88 -31.01 -7.10
N LYS A 383 -2.68 -30.60 -8.07
CA LYS A 383 -2.15 -30.08 -9.33
C LYS A 383 -1.60 -28.67 -9.12
N TYR A 384 -0.28 -28.55 -9.13
CA TYR A 384 0.40 -27.26 -9.02
C TYR A 384 0.16 -26.37 -10.26
N GLN A 385 -0.07 -25.11 -10.03
CA GLN A 385 -0.17 -24.08 -11.09
C GLN A 385 1.03 -23.13 -10.95
N LYS A 386 1.75 -22.89 -12.06
CA LYS A 386 2.87 -21.94 -12.09
C LYS A 386 2.44 -20.56 -11.57
N GLY A 387 3.28 -19.96 -10.71
CA GLY A 387 3.01 -18.65 -10.08
C GLY A 387 2.01 -18.73 -8.91
N LEU A 388 1.66 -19.93 -8.44
CA LEU A 388 0.77 -20.08 -7.28
C LEU A 388 1.32 -19.36 -6.05
N PHE A 389 2.62 -19.47 -5.78
CA PHE A 389 3.24 -18.88 -4.59
C PHE A 389 3.14 -17.36 -4.53
N ASP A 390 3.12 -16.68 -5.68
CA ASP A 390 3.01 -15.21 -5.77
C ASP A 390 1.73 -14.64 -5.15
N ARG A 391 0.75 -15.50 -4.84
CA ARG A 391 -0.52 -15.12 -4.21
C ARG A 391 -0.47 -15.13 -2.69
N TYR A 392 0.64 -15.58 -2.10
CA TYR A 392 0.75 -15.80 -0.66
C TYR A 392 1.83 -14.93 -0.03
N HIS A 393 1.57 -14.47 1.18
CA HIS A 393 2.46 -13.63 1.97
C HIS A 393 3.46 -14.46 2.78
N LEU A 394 3.09 -15.71 3.07
CA LEU A 394 3.89 -16.66 3.80
C LEU A 394 3.68 -18.07 3.24
N LEU A 395 4.76 -18.74 2.92
CA LEU A 395 4.78 -20.18 2.66
C LEU A 395 5.26 -20.92 3.91
N VAL A 396 4.50 -21.92 4.34
CA VAL A 396 4.82 -22.78 5.50
C VAL A 396 4.99 -24.21 5.02
N ASN A 397 6.22 -24.70 4.96
CA ASN A 397 6.48 -26.11 4.72
C ASN A 397 6.44 -26.89 6.03
N LEU A 398 5.44 -27.74 6.21
CA LEU A 398 5.32 -28.60 7.39
C LEU A 398 6.04 -29.94 7.21
N ASN A 399 5.82 -30.63 6.10
CA ASN A 399 6.44 -31.92 5.83
C ASN A 399 6.52 -32.28 4.33
N ALA A 400 6.36 -31.30 3.42
CA ALA A 400 6.52 -31.59 2.00
C ALA A 400 7.99 -31.84 1.66
N ASP A 401 8.26 -32.90 0.92
CA ASP A 401 9.55 -33.08 0.27
C ASP A 401 9.65 -32.14 -0.94
N LEU A 402 10.23 -30.97 -0.69
CA LEU A 402 10.39 -29.92 -1.71
C LEU A 402 11.27 -30.40 -2.88
N SER A 403 12.19 -31.36 -2.65
CA SER A 403 13.06 -31.89 -3.70
C SER A 403 12.31 -32.80 -4.67
N ALA A 404 11.30 -33.54 -4.18
CA ALA A 404 10.44 -34.38 -4.98
C ALA A 404 9.39 -33.61 -5.77
N MET A 405 9.13 -32.34 -5.40
CA MET A 405 8.27 -31.44 -6.17
C MET A 405 8.93 -31.12 -7.52
N GLY A 406 8.18 -31.19 -8.60
CA GLY A 406 8.70 -31.02 -9.96
C GLY A 406 9.43 -29.69 -10.17
N GLU A 407 10.22 -29.59 -11.24
CA GLU A 407 11.08 -28.43 -11.57
C GLU A 407 10.32 -27.10 -11.56
N THR A 408 9.06 -27.07 -12.01
CA THR A 408 8.23 -25.85 -11.98
C THR A 408 8.02 -25.34 -10.55
N VAL A 409 7.74 -26.22 -9.59
CA VAL A 409 7.51 -25.84 -8.19
C VAL A 409 8.80 -25.31 -7.57
N ARG A 410 9.91 -25.99 -7.85
CA ARG A 410 11.24 -25.56 -7.37
C ARG A 410 11.61 -24.18 -7.91
N SER A 411 11.48 -23.98 -9.22
CA SER A 411 11.76 -22.69 -9.85
C SER A 411 10.87 -21.55 -9.32
N ASP A 412 9.61 -21.83 -9.06
CA ASP A 412 8.71 -20.84 -8.48
C ASP A 412 9.07 -20.52 -7.01
N LEU A 413 9.52 -21.50 -6.24
CA LEU A 413 10.00 -21.28 -4.86
C LEU A 413 11.30 -20.46 -4.84
N GLU A 414 12.23 -20.75 -5.74
CA GLU A 414 13.46 -19.98 -5.93
C GLU A 414 13.13 -18.51 -6.21
N SER A 415 12.27 -18.26 -7.21
CA SER A 415 11.81 -16.93 -7.57
C SER A 415 11.08 -16.24 -6.39
N TYR A 416 10.21 -16.96 -5.69
CA TYR A 416 9.48 -16.43 -4.55
C TYR A 416 10.42 -15.92 -3.44
N ILE A 417 11.47 -16.69 -3.12
CA ILE A 417 12.43 -16.36 -2.08
C ILE A 417 13.44 -15.30 -2.56
N ASP A 418 14.03 -15.49 -3.75
CA ASP A 418 15.09 -14.61 -4.25
C ASP A 418 14.57 -13.24 -4.68
N GLU A 419 13.33 -13.15 -5.14
CA GLU A 419 12.65 -11.90 -5.48
C GLU A 419 11.89 -11.27 -4.28
N ALA A 420 11.98 -11.89 -3.09
CA ALA A 420 11.32 -11.46 -1.86
C ALA A 420 9.81 -11.23 -1.99
N LYS A 421 9.13 -12.15 -2.67
CA LYS A 421 7.68 -12.07 -2.89
C LYS A 421 6.86 -12.34 -1.63
N GLY A 422 7.47 -12.96 -0.61
CA GLY A 422 6.89 -13.22 0.69
C GLY A 422 7.89 -13.91 1.61
N SER A 423 7.43 -14.37 2.77
CA SER A 423 8.25 -15.05 3.77
C SER A 423 8.17 -16.57 3.66
N PHE A 424 9.16 -17.26 4.17
CA PHE A 424 9.23 -18.71 4.11
C PHE A 424 9.57 -19.32 5.47
N PHE A 425 8.73 -20.25 5.94
CA PHE A 425 8.97 -21.08 7.11
C PHE A 425 9.08 -22.53 6.67
N THR A 426 10.10 -23.24 7.09
CA THR A 426 10.23 -24.67 6.84
C THR A 426 10.64 -25.43 8.09
N MET A 427 10.01 -26.57 8.33
CA MET A 427 10.55 -27.60 9.18
C MET A 427 11.64 -28.36 8.42
N PRO A 428 12.65 -28.92 9.09
CA PRO A 428 13.75 -29.61 8.39
C PRO A 428 13.21 -30.76 7.55
N VAL A 429 13.57 -30.74 6.31
CA VAL A 429 13.47 -31.89 5.41
C VAL A 429 14.88 -32.16 4.96
N ASP A 430 15.34 -33.39 5.02
CA ASP A 430 16.63 -33.81 4.46
C ASP A 430 16.57 -33.65 2.94
N ILE A 431 17.02 -32.50 2.45
CA ILE A 431 17.10 -32.22 1.02
C ILE A 431 18.53 -32.40 0.59
N ASP A 432 18.74 -33.26 -0.41
CA ASP A 432 20.04 -33.43 -1.04
C ASP A 432 20.45 -32.14 -1.77
N ALA A 433 21.39 -31.40 -1.19
CA ALA A 433 21.94 -30.19 -1.76
C ALA A 433 22.64 -30.43 -3.11
N GLN A 434 23.06 -31.67 -3.43
CA GLN A 434 23.60 -31.99 -4.76
C GLN A 434 22.48 -32.07 -5.81
N ALA A 435 21.31 -32.58 -5.42
CA ALA A 435 20.14 -32.67 -6.29
C ALA A 435 19.45 -31.30 -6.50
N TRP A 436 19.65 -30.38 -5.54
CA TRP A 436 19.10 -29.02 -5.64
C TRP A 436 20.08 -27.97 -5.08
N PRO A 437 21.12 -27.58 -5.87
CA PRO A 437 22.18 -26.67 -5.42
C PRO A 437 21.68 -25.32 -4.86
N TRP A 438 20.60 -24.77 -5.40
CA TRP A 438 20.01 -23.54 -4.89
C TRP A 438 19.53 -23.69 -3.43
N TYR A 439 18.93 -24.82 -3.06
CA TYR A 439 18.53 -25.08 -1.68
C TYR A 439 19.73 -25.15 -0.73
N GLY A 440 20.86 -25.66 -1.22
CA GLY A 440 22.14 -25.61 -0.51
C GLY A 440 22.51 -24.16 -0.14
N THR A 441 22.40 -23.23 -1.07
CA THR A 441 22.66 -21.80 -0.79
C THR A 441 21.66 -21.21 0.21
N LEU A 442 20.41 -21.71 0.25
CA LEU A 442 19.41 -21.26 1.21
C LEU A 442 19.76 -21.64 2.65
N THR A 443 20.46 -22.77 2.84
CA THR A 443 20.88 -23.27 4.15
C THR A 443 22.32 -22.87 4.55
N GLU A 444 23.03 -22.16 3.70
CA GLU A 444 24.30 -21.52 4.02
C GLU A 444 24.06 -20.25 4.87
N ASN A 445 25.08 -19.87 5.65
CA ASN A 445 25.09 -18.61 6.43
C ASN A 445 23.89 -18.43 7.39
N LEU A 446 23.36 -19.54 7.91
CA LEU A 446 22.28 -19.51 8.89
C LEU A 446 22.74 -18.86 10.21
N ARG A 447 21.92 -17.96 10.74
CA ARG A 447 22.06 -17.36 12.08
C ARG A 447 20.81 -17.61 12.90
N THR A 448 20.96 -17.61 14.23
CA THR A 448 19.80 -17.66 15.13
C THR A 448 18.82 -16.56 14.77
N ALA A 449 17.56 -16.91 14.57
CA ALA A 449 16.51 -15.92 14.24
C ALA A 449 16.32 -14.93 15.40
N PRO A 450 16.14 -13.63 15.13
CA PRO A 450 15.96 -12.60 16.14
C PRO A 450 14.52 -12.61 16.70
N ILE A 451 14.12 -13.74 17.27
CA ILE A 451 12.76 -14.02 17.74
C ILE A 451 12.83 -14.43 19.19
N GLU A 452 12.00 -13.83 20.05
CA GLU A 452 11.89 -14.23 21.44
C GLU A 452 11.45 -15.70 21.57
N GLY A 453 12.21 -16.49 22.30
CA GLY A 453 12.01 -17.92 22.44
C GLY A 453 12.67 -18.79 21.36
N SER A 454 13.34 -18.22 20.34
CA SER A 454 14.05 -18.98 19.32
C SER A 454 15.24 -19.79 19.83
N VAL A 455 15.69 -19.51 21.06
CA VAL A 455 16.77 -20.22 21.76
C VAL A 455 16.24 -20.79 23.06
N LEU A 456 16.35 -22.10 23.23
CA LEU A 456 16.03 -22.76 24.49
C LEU A 456 17.25 -22.74 25.39
N LYS A 457 17.02 -22.60 26.70
CA LYS A 457 18.06 -22.60 27.72
C LYS A 457 17.89 -23.83 28.64
N ALA A 458 18.92 -24.63 28.73
CA ALA A 458 18.99 -25.73 29.69
C ALA A 458 20.27 -25.57 30.53
N GLY A 459 20.15 -25.09 31.78
CA GLY A 459 21.27 -24.63 32.59
C GLY A 459 21.97 -23.43 31.93
N ASP A 460 23.28 -23.54 31.69
CA ASP A 460 24.05 -22.48 30.99
C ASP A 460 24.21 -22.76 29.47
N ILE A 461 23.61 -23.82 28.96
CA ILE A 461 23.71 -24.19 27.55
C ILE A 461 22.51 -23.57 26.80
N LEU A 462 22.80 -22.91 25.66
CA LEU A 462 21.82 -22.34 24.75
C LEU A 462 21.65 -23.26 23.53
N PHE A 463 20.40 -23.60 23.22
CA PHE A 463 20.05 -24.45 22.06
C PHE A 463 19.17 -23.65 21.09
N PRO A 464 19.72 -23.13 19.99
CA PRO A 464 18.92 -22.50 18.96
C PRO A 464 17.93 -23.48 18.35
N GLN A 465 16.70 -23.04 18.16
CA GLN A 465 15.61 -23.81 17.55
C GLN A 465 15.20 -23.24 16.19
N MET A 466 15.46 -21.95 15.96
CA MET A 466 15.09 -21.26 14.73
C MET A 466 16.30 -20.53 14.18
N TRP A 467 16.53 -20.71 12.91
CA TRP A 467 17.59 -20.03 12.16
C TRP A 467 16.98 -19.24 11.00
N THR A 468 17.63 -18.18 10.61
CA THR A 468 17.28 -17.39 9.42
C THR A 468 18.51 -17.27 8.53
N ASN A 469 18.29 -17.27 7.22
CA ASN A 469 19.35 -16.95 6.26
C ASN A 469 19.46 -15.43 6.13
N THR A 470 20.66 -14.88 6.31
CA THR A 470 20.90 -13.43 6.28
C THR A 470 21.24 -12.91 4.88
N ASP A 471 21.53 -13.80 3.93
CA ASP A 471 21.91 -13.43 2.56
C ASP A 471 20.71 -13.41 1.61
N LYS A 472 19.59 -14.00 2.04
CA LYS A 472 18.35 -14.00 1.28
C LYS A 472 17.48 -12.78 1.61
N HIS A 473 16.71 -12.38 0.63
CA HIS A 473 15.95 -11.14 0.67
C HIS A 473 14.61 -11.27 1.38
N CYS A 474 14.04 -12.46 1.43
CA CYS A 474 12.83 -12.72 2.21
C CYS A 474 13.18 -13.14 3.65
N ARG A 475 12.25 -12.98 4.57
CA ARG A 475 12.39 -13.55 5.91
C ARG A 475 12.20 -15.06 5.83
N THR A 476 13.22 -15.80 6.23
CA THR A 476 13.20 -17.26 6.25
C THR A 476 13.35 -17.77 7.67
N ILE A 477 12.60 -18.79 8.03
CA ILE A 477 12.80 -19.55 9.27
C ILE A 477 12.99 -21.01 8.95
N PHE A 478 14.12 -21.54 9.42
CA PHE A 478 14.41 -22.97 9.51
C PHE A 478 14.19 -23.37 10.97
N TYR A 479 13.19 -24.20 11.23
CA TYR A 479 12.83 -24.64 12.58
C TYR A 479 13.25 -26.08 12.79
N GLN A 480 14.05 -26.33 13.82
CA GLN A 480 14.48 -27.68 14.20
C GLN A 480 13.86 -28.06 15.55
N TRP A 481 13.07 -29.12 15.56
CA TRP A 481 12.53 -29.69 16.77
C TRP A 481 13.60 -30.55 17.49
N ASN A 482 13.76 -30.35 18.79
CA ASN A 482 14.63 -31.15 19.62
C ASN A 482 13.80 -31.88 20.69
N GLU A 483 13.62 -33.19 20.52
CA GLU A 483 12.80 -34.00 21.42
C GLU A 483 13.31 -34.03 22.86
N GLN A 484 14.63 -33.93 23.07
CA GLN A 484 15.19 -33.91 24.44
C GLN A 484 14.85 -32.68 25.22
N LEU A 485 14.63 -31.58 24.52
CA LEU A 485 14.26 -30.26 25.11
C LEU A 485 12.75 -30.04 25.12
N ALA A 486 11.99 -30.76 24.30
CA ALA A 486 10.54 -30.65 24.25
C ALA A 486 9.87 -30.96 25.62
N ASN A 487 10.47 -31.87 26.37
CA ASN A 487 10.00 -32.22 27.72
C ASN A 487 10.24 -31.13 28.79
N SER A 488 11.07 -30.14 28.48
CA SER A 488 11.37 -29.00 29.36
C SER A 488 10.57 -27.75 29.05
N LEU A 489 9.91 -27.69 27.87
CA LEU A 489 9.04 -26.62 27.45
C LEU A 489 7.62 -26.87 27.95
N THR A 490 7.03 -25.88 28.60
CA THR A 490 5.58 -25.88 28.72
C THR A 490 4.97 -25.70 27.33
N GLN A 491 3.86 -26.38 27.06
CA GLN A 491 3.14 -26.25 25.81
C GLN A 491 2.85 -24.77 25.46
N GLN A 492 2.61 -23.94 26.47
CA GLN A 492 2.38 -22.49 26.32
C GLN A 492 3.62 -21.77 25.73
N ASN A 493 4.82 -22.07 26.22
CA ASN A 493 6.05 -21.41 25.74
C ASN A 493 6.32 -21.75 24.26
N ALA A 494 6.02 -22.98 23.84
CA ALA A 494 6.15 -23.37 22.43
C ALA A 494 5.18 -22.58 21.52
N PHE A 495 3.93 -22.41 21.96
CA PHE A 495 2.93 -21.63 21.21
C PHE A 495 3.29 -20.15 21.14
N ASP A 496 3.80 -19.57 22.24
CA ASP A 496 4.23 -18.17 22.25
C ASP A 496 5.43 -17.94 21.32
N THR A 497 6.38 -18.85 21.31
CA THR A 497 7.52 -18.80 20.37
C THR A 497 7.08 -18.87 18.91
N MET A 498 6.15 -19.79 18.58
CA MET A 498 5.63 -19.89 17.21
C MET A 498 4.78 -18.68 16.83
N ARG A 499 4.02 -18.10 17.77
CA ARG A 499 3.29 -16.85 17.56
C ARG A 499 4.27 -15.70 17.24
N ASN A 500 5.36 -15.57 17.97
CA ASN A 500 6.40 -14.59 17.72
C ASN A 500 7.09 -14.81 16.38
N ALA A 501 7.29 -16.07 15.96
CA ALA A 501 7.81 -16.42 14.65
C ALA A 501 6.85 -15.97 13.52
N LEU A 502 5.55 -16.21 13.66
CA LEU A 502 4.56 -15.77 12.68
C LEU A 502 4.50 -14.24 12.59
N ARG A 503 4.50 -13.52 13.73
CA ARG A 503 4.56 -12.07 13.76
C ARG A 503 5.78 -11.54 13.01
N TRP A 504 6.94 -12.10 13.31
CA TRP A 504 8.17 -11.71 12.62
C TRP A 504 8.11 -12.00 11.11
N LEU A 505 7.62 -13.19 10.69
CA LEU A 505 7.48 -13.55 9.28
C LEU A 505 6.46 -12.67 8.55
N LEU A 506 5.37 -12.31 9.22
CA LEU A 506 4.30 -11.47 8.67
C LEU A 506 4.51 -9.97 8.92
N HIS A 507 5.67 -9.58 9.47
CA HIS A 507 6.05 -8.18 9.72
C HIS A 507 5.10 -7.44 10.67
N GLU A 508 4.65 -8.11 11.73
CA GLU A 508 3.87 -7.50 12.80
C GLU A 508 4.71 -6.97 13.96
#